data_dd4605ce435140571124a9c9342f8551
#
_entry.id   dd4605ce435140571124a9c9342f8551
#
_cell.length_a   1.000
_cell.length_b   1.000
_cell.length_c   1.000
_cell.angle_alpha   90.00
_cell.angle_beta   90.00
_cell.angle_gamma   90.00
#
_symmetry.space_group_name_H-M   'P 1'
#
loop_
_entity.id
_entity.type
_entity.pdbx_description
1 polymer ?
#
loop_
_entity_poly.entity_id
_entity_poly.type
_entity_poly.pdbx_seq_one_letter_code
_entity_poly.pdbx_strand_id
1 'polypeptide(L)'
;MDGKRIREYWSNEMQALLDTYKQFQVLIPAKNRNGADHNGEDGRYVETLIREYLKRYLPKDLEVLTGFILRPAVKTGLKNKCRQDQQDMHSTQLDIIVYDSAKYPIFQRFGESVIVPPEGVVGIISVKKHLHDTDVTHELSVLKKAATLCKCENDKNVNIRGPFLAL
;
A
#
# COMPACT_ATOMS: atom_id res chain seq x y z
N MET A 1 -29.37 12.22 11.11
CA MET A 1 -28.78 10.93 11.55
C MET A 1 -27.45 11.20 12.23
N ASP A 2 -27.35 10.79 13.47
CA ASP A 2 -26.17 11.01 14.29
C ASP A 2 -25.18 9.85 14.05
N GLY A 3 -24.12 10.07 13.30
CA GLY A 3 -23.07 9.08 13.06
C GLY A 3 -22.22 8.70 14.29
N LYS A 4 -22.70 8.97 15.50
CA LYS A 4 -21.96 8.81 16.76
C LYS A 4 -21.51 7.39 17.00
N ARG A 5 -22.40 6.40 16.80
CA ARG A 5 -22.08 4.97 17.03
C ARG A 5 -20.96 4.47 16.11
N ILE A 6 -21.00 4.84 14.84
CA ILE A 6 -19.97 4.44 13.88
C ILE A 6 -18.62 5.11 14.18
N ARG A 7 -18.63 6.38 14.55
CA ARG A 7 -17.39 7.07 14.97
C ARG A 7 -16.80 6.47 16.23
N GLU A 8 -17.64 6.16 17.22
CA GLU A 8 -17.23 5.53 18.47
C GLU A 8 -16.63 4.15 18.20
N TYR A 9 -17.28 3.33 17.37
CA TYR A 9 -16.78 2.03 16.98
C TYR A 9 -15.37 2.13 16.34
N TRP A 10 -15.20 2.99 15.32
CA TRP A 10 -13.90 3.14 14.67
C TRP A 10 -12.84 3.76 15.57
N SER A 11 -13.21 4.66 16.46
CA SER A 11 -12.29 5.21 17.46
C SER A 11 -11.77 4.13 18.39
N ASN A 12 -12.64 3.23 18.85
CA ASN A 12 -12.25 2.12 19.71
C ASN A 12 -11.36 1.11 18.97
N GLU A 13 -11.66 0.83 17.68
CA GLU A 13 -10.82 -0.04 16.85
C GLU A 13 -9.41 0.56 16.65
N MET A 14 -9.32 1.86 16.39
CA MET A 14 -8.03 2.54 16.28
C MET A 14 -7.27 2.54 17.62
N GLN A 15 -7.96 2.74 18.73
CA GLN A 15 -7.34 2.68 20.05
C GLN A 15 -6.79 1.28 20.35
N ALA A 16 -7.54 0.24 20.01
CA ALA A 16 -7.10 -1.15 20.19
C ALA A 16 -5.84 -1.47 19.36
N LEU A 17 -5.77 -0.95 18.13
CA LEU A 17 -4.59 -1.06 17.27
C LEU A 17 -3.36 -0.39 17.91
N LEU A 18 -3.52 0.83 18.42
CA LEU A 18 -2.46 1.56 19.11
C LEU A 18 -2.00 0.85 20.39
N ASP A 19 -2.93 0.26 21.15
CA ASP A 19 -2.60 -0.46 22.37
C ASP A 19 -1.86 -1.77 22.06
N THR A 20 -2.18 -2.45 20.97
CA THR A 20 -1.43 -3.60 20.47
C THR A 20 0.01 -3.20 20.12
N TYR A 21 0.20 -2.07 19.46
CA TYR A 21 1.54 -1.54 19.17
C TYR A 21 2.33 -1.20 20.45
N LYS A 22 1.69 -0.58 21.45
CA LYS A 22 2.32 -0.30 22.75
C LYS A 22 2.79 -1.57 23.47
N GLN A 23 2.02 -2.66 23.39
CA GLN A 23 2.42 -3.96 23.97
C GLN A 23 3.71 -4.48 23.35
N PHE A 24 3.88 -4.32 22.04
CA PHE A 24 5.15 -4.67 21.37
C PHE A 24 6.32 -3.85 21.92
N GLN A 25 6.14 -2.55 22.14
CA GLN A 25 7.17 -1.69 22.71
C GLN A 25 7.53 -2.08 24.16
N VAL A 26 6.56 -2.59 24.93
CA VAL A 26 6.82 -3.09 26.30
C VAL A 26 7.69 -4.34 26.29
N LEU A 27 7.51 -5.21 25.28
CA LEU A 27 8.28 -6.46 25.15
C LEU A 27 9.71 -6.22 24.66
N ILE A 28 9.93 -5.23 23.79
CA ILE A 28 11.23 -4.92 23.19
C ILE A 28 11.49 -3.41 23.32
N PRO A 29 11.72 -2.90 24.54
CA PRO A 29 11.88 -1.47 24.76
C PRO A 29 13.24 -0.99 24.27
N ALA A 30 13.27 0.17 23.62
CA ALA A 30 14.52 0.86 23.30
C ALA A 30 15.17 1.44 24.56
N LYS A 31 16.50 1.28 24.71
CA LYS A 31 17.23 1.68 25.92
C LYS A 31 17.28 3.20 26.14
N ASN A 32 17.29 4.00 25.06
CA ASN A 32 17.57 5.45 25.15
C ASN A 32 16.58 6.32 24.33
N ARG A 33 15.41 5.78 23.94
CA ARG A 33 14.42 6.49 23.12
C ARG A 33 13.03 5.86 23.28
N ASN A 34 12.01 6.57 22.85
CA ASN A 34 10.67 6.02 22.73
C ASN A 34 10.59 5.07 21.52
N GLY A 35 9.99 3.90 21.70
CA GLY A 35 9.82 2.89 20.66
C GLY A 35 10.52 1.57 20.97
N ALA A 36 10.59 0.67 19.98
CA ALA A 36 11.30 -0.59 20.11
C ALA A 36 12.81 -0.44 19.82
N ASP A 37 13.61 -1.40 20.28
CA ASP A 37 15.08 -1.32 20.21
C ASP A 37 15.62 -1.28 18.77
N HIS A 38 14.99 -1.99 17.84
CA HIS A 38 15.37 -2.04 16.43
C HIS A 38 14.42 -1.25 15.55
N ASN A 39 14.84 -0.09 15.01
CA ASN A 39 14.01 0.77 14.17
C ASN A 39 13.40 0.07 12.95
N GLY A 40 14.18 -0.79 12.29
CA GLY A 40 13.70 -1.52 11.10
C GLY A 40 12.60 -2.53 11.44
N GLU A 41 12.75 -3.27 12.53
CA GLU A 41 11.75 -4.22 12.99
C GLU A 41 10.50 -3.52 13.53
N ASP A 42 10.66 -2.38 14.18
CA ASP A 42 9.57 -1.55 14.67
C ASP A 42 8.68 -1.04 13.51
N GLY A 43 9.31 -0.59 12.41
CA GLY A 43 8.60 -0.21 11.18
C GLY A 43 7.84 -1.39 10.56
N ARG A 44 8.51 -2.53 10.38
CA ARG A 44 7.88 -3.76 9.85
C ARG A 44 6.72 -4.25 10.72
N TYR A 45 6.83 -4.11 12.03
CA TYR A 45 5.75 -4.47 12.92
C TYR A 45 4.52 -3.60 12.70
N VAL A 46 4.69 -2.27 12.57
CA VAL A 46 3.59 -1.34 12.27
C VAL A 46 2.94 -1.67 10.92
N GLU A 47 3.75 -1.90 9.88
CA GLU A 47 3.25 -2.33 8.56
C GLU A 47 2.43 -3.62 8.66
N THR A 48 2.94 -4.62 9.39
CA THR A 48 2.26 -5.90 9.58
C THR A 48 0.94 -5.72 10.36
N LEU A 49 0.96 -4.91 11.41
CA LEU A 49 -0.22 -4.61 12.21
C LEU A 49 -1.33 -3.96 11.37
N ILE A 50 -0.98 -3.00 10.51
CA ILE A 50 -1.94 -2.35 9.60
C ILE A 50 -2.43 -3.34 8.54
N ARG A 51 -1.55 -4.19 7.97
CA ARG A 51 -1.98 -5.23 7.02
C ARG A 51 -3.01 -6.18 7.62
N GLU A 52 -2.74 -6.70 8.83
CA GLU A 52 -3.68 -7.61 9.52
C GLU A 52 -4.99 -6.91 9.88
N TYR A 53 -4.93 -5.65 10.24
CA TYR A 53 -6.13 -4.84 10.46
C TYR A 53 -6.98 -4.71 9.19
N LEU A 54 -6.36 -4.35 8.08
CA LEU A 54 -7.05 -4.21 6.78
C LEU A 54 -7.68 -5.53 6.32
N LYS A 55 -6.99 -6.66 6.47
CA LYS A 55 -7.52 -7.99 6.13
C LYS A 55 -8.82 -8.34 6.85
N ARG A 56 -9.07 -7.77 8.02
CA ARG A 56 -10.33 -7.98 8.76
C ARG A 56 -11.53 -7.35 8.09
N TYR A 57 -11.34 -6.20 7.42
CA TYR A 57 -12.43 -5.36 6.93
C TYR A 57 -12.57 -5.35 5.41
N LEU A 58 -11.52 -5.73 4.70
CA LEU A 58 -11.57 -5.81 3.25
C LEU A 58 -12.30 -7.07 2.78
N PRO A 59 -12.99 -7.02 1.62
CA PRO A 59 -13.54 -8.21 0.98
C PRO A 59 -12.48 -9.29 0.78
N LYS A 60 -12.88 -10.57 0.85
CA LYS A 60 -11.97 -11.71 0.72
C LYS A 60 -11.28 -11.82 -0.65
N ASP A 61 -11.85 -11.19 -1.65
CA ASP A 61 -11.30 -11.13 -3.01
C ASP A 61 -10.11 -10.16 -3.12
N LEU A 62 -9.89 -9.34 -2.09
CA LEU A 62 -8.78 -8.42 -2.00
C LEU A 62 -7.70 -8.96 -1.09
N GLU A 63 -6.50 -9.04 -1.60
CA GLU A 63 -5.31 -9.36 -0.80
C GLU A 63 -4.59 -8.08 -0.37
N VAL A 64 -4.03 -8.11 0.83
CA VAL A 64 -3.18 -7.04 1.37
C VAL A 64 -1.74 -7.52 1.32
N LEU A 65 -0.97 -6.97 0.41
CA LEU A 65 0.36 -7.42 0.00
C LEU A 65 1.40 -6.33 0.25
N THR A 66 2.68 -6.68 0.18
CA THR A 66 3.82 -5.76 0.10
C THR A 66 4.65 -6.10 -1.12
N GLY A 67 5.36 -5.14 -1.72
CA GLY A 67 6.25 -5.42 -2.85
C GLY A 67 6.22 -4.37 -3.94
N PHE A 68 6.11 -4.79 -5.21
CA PHE A 68 6.34 -3.94 -6.36
C PHE A 68 5.19 -4.03 -7.36
N ILE A 69 4.90 -2.90 -8.01
CA ILE A 69 4.06 -2.84 -9.20
C ILE A 69 4.97 -2.85 -10.41
N LEU A 70 4.77 -3.78 -11.33
CA LEU A 70 5.48 -3.86 -12.61
C LEU A 70 4.51 -3.64 -13.75
N ARG A 71 4.73 -2.61 -14.55
CA ARG A 71 4.01 -2.33 -15.80
C ARG A 71 4.89 -2.72 -16.98
N PRO A 72 4.62 -3.87 -17.64
CA PRO A 72 5.38 -4.29 -18.81
C PRO A 72 5.13 -3.37 -20.03
N ALA A 73 6.13 -3.09 -20.82
CA ALA A 73 6.05 -2.31 -22.05
C ALA A 73 4.99 -2.82 -23.04
N VAL A 74 4.77 -4.13 -23.06
CA VAL A 74 3.82 -4.80 -23.98
C VAL A 74 2.36 -4.45 -23.74
N LYS A 75 2.02 -3.87 -22.56
CA LYS A 75 0.64 -3.54 -22.17
C LYS A 75 0.31 -2.06 -22.25
N THR A 76 1.13 -1.24 -22.84
CA THR A 76 0.95 0.22 -22.80
C THR A 76 -0.23 0.72 -23.62
N GLY A 77 -0.81 -0.07 -24.51
CA GLY A 77 -2.00 0.32 -25.31
C GLY A 77 -1.83 1.56 -26.18
N LEU A 78 -0.61 2.10 -26.32
CA LEU A 78 -0.32 3.26 -27.12
C LEU A 78 -0.41 2.88 -28.60
N LYS A 79 -1.47 3.34 -29.24
CA LYS A 79 -1.85 3.09 -30.65
C LYS A 79 -0.78 3.61 -31.51
N ASN A 80 0.25 3.84 -31.65
CA ASN A 80 1.20 4.37 -32.65
C ASN A 80 2.68 4.35 -32.18
N LYS A 81 3.00 3.65 -31.10
CA LYS A 81 4.39 3.44 -30.72
C LYS A 81 4.84 2.03 -31.05
N CYS A 82 5.97 1.91 -31.72
CA CYS A 82 6.63 0.61 -31.89
C CYS A 82 6.92 -0.01 -30.53
N ARG A 83 6.82 -1.34 -30.44
CA ARG A 83 7.15 -2.11 -29.24
C ARG A 83 8.55 -1.82 -28.69
N GLN A 84 9.47 -1.46 -29.58
CA GLN A 84 10.86 -1.13 -29.29
C GLN A 84 11.03 0.21 -28.57
N ASP A 85 10.05 1.11 -28.68
CA ASP A 85 10.07 2.43 -28.05
C ASP A 85 9.50 2.46 -26.63
N GLN A 86 9.08 1.30 -26.12
CA GLN A 86 8.43 1.18 -24.84
C GLN A 86 9.36 0.50 -23.83
N GLN A 87 9.35 0.98 -22.61
CA GLN A 87 10.16 0.45 -21.53
C GLN A 87 9.26 -0.12 -20.43
N ASP A 88 9.72 -1.19 -19.84
CA ASP A 88 9.15 -1.70 -18.59
C ASP A 88 9.33 -0.64 -17.50
N MET A 89 8.30 -0.46 -16.71
CA MET A 89 8.31 0.49 -15.58
C MET A 89 7.89 -0.22 -14.31
N HIS A 90 8.56 0.07 -13.22
CA HIS A 90 8.20 -0.48 -11.92
C HIS A 90 8.20 0.59 -10.82
N SER A 91 7.50 0.30 -9.73
CA SER A 91 7.53 1.12 -8.53
C SER A 91 8.80 0.84 -7.69
N THR A 92 9.09 1.71 -6.74
CA THR A 92 9.86 1.34 -5.55
C THR A 92 9.08 0.28 -4.76
N GLN A 93 9.71 -0.31 -3.75
CA GLN A 93 8.99 -1.16 -2.81
C GLN A 93 7.89 -0.35 -2.12
N LEU A 94 6.70 -0.93 -2.06
CA LEU A 94 5.51 -0.35 -1.46
C LEU A 94 5.18 -1.12 -0.18
N ASP A 95 4.86 -0.41 0.88
CA ASP A 95 4.59 -0.99 2.19
C ASP A 95 3.32 -1.82 2.15
N ILE A 96 2.25 -1.28 1.55
CA ILE A 96 0.97 -1.98 1.40
C ILE A 96 0.40 -1.76 -0.01
N ILE A 97 0.05 -2.87 -0.65
CA ILE A 97 -0.70 -2.94 -1.91
C ILE A 97 -1.99 -3.70 -1.64
N VAL A 98 -3.14 -3.06 -1.81
CA VAL A 98 -4.45 -3.73 -1.85
C VAL A 98 -4.69 -4.18 -3.28
N TYR A 99 -4.85 -5.47 -3.48
CA TYR A 99 -4.83 -6.11 -4.80
C TYR A 99 -6.03 -7.03 -5.02
N ASP A 100 -6.70 -6.91 -6.17
CA ASP A 100 -7.79 -7.79 -6.60
C ASP A 100 -7.21 -9.07 -7.22
N SER A 101 -6.87 -10.03 -6.37
CA SER A 101 -6.30 -11.31 -6.78
C SER A 101 -7.33 -12.29 -7.36
N ALA A 102 -8.63 -12.02 -7.15
CA ALA A 102 -9.68 -12.81 -7.76
C ALA A 102 -9.78 -12.59 -9.29
N LYS A 103 -9.46 -11.37 -9.75
CA LYS A 103 -9.54 -11.02 -11.17
C LYS A 103 -8.20 -10.96 -11.89
N TYR A 104 -7.11 -10.69 -11.17
CA TYR A 104 -5.80 -10.45 -11.77
C TYR A 104 -4.73 -11.38 -11.18
N PRO A 105 -3.92 -12.02 -12.03
CA PRO A 105 -2.83 -12.87 -11.55
C PRO A 105 -1.70 -12.03 -10.94
N ILE A 106 -1.00 -12.60 -9.99
CA ILE A 106 0.25 -12.06 -9.45
C ILE A 106 1.39 -12.59 -10.32
N PHE A 107 2.32 -11.72 -10.75
CA PHE A 107 3.46 -12.16 -11.55
C PHE A 107 4.39 -13.08 -10.78
N GLN A 108 4.71 -12.72 -9.54
CA GLN A 108 5.59 -13.51 -8.70
C GLN A 108 5.35 -13.24 -7.22
N ARG A 109 5.51 -14.29 -6.40
CA ARG A 109 5.60 -14.21 -4.94
C ARG A 109 6.97 -14.70 -4.50
N PHE A 110 7.60 -13.99 -3.58
CA PHE A 110 8.86 -14.37 -2.95
C PHE A 110 8.84 -13.95 -1.47
N GLY A 111 8.69 -14.94 -0.61
CA GLY A 111 8.42 -14.68 0.80
C GLY A 111 7.13 -13.87 0.98
N GLU A 112 7.22 -12.77 1.72
CA GLU A 112 6.09 -11.84 1.92
C GLU A 112 5.92 -10.82 0.81
N SER A 113 6.93 -10.66 -0.06
CA SER A 113 6.92 -9.69 -1.13
C SER A 113 6.34 -10.26 -2.43
N VAL A 114 5.74 -9.38 -3.22
CA VAL A 114 5.13 -9.74 -4.52
C VAL A 114 5.56 -8.77 -5.61
N ILE A 115 5.45 -9.25 -6.86
CA ILE A 115 5.43 -8.40 -8.04
C ILE A 115 4.07 -8.56 -8.68
N VAL A 116 3.35 -7.44 -8.83
CA VAL A 116 1.98 -7.44 -9.34
C VAL A 116 1.84 -6.54 -10.59
N PRO A 117 0.95 -6.91 -11.53
CA PRO A 117 0.54 -6.00 -12.60
C PRO A 117 -0.32 -4.85 -12.04
N PRO A 118 -0.28 -3.67 -12.68
CA PRO A 118 -0.98 -2.49 -12.20
C PRO A 118 -2.51 -2.58 -12.26
N GLU A 119 -3.04 -3.43 -13.13
CA GLU A 119 -4.49 -3.54 -13.39
C GLU A 119 -5.28 -4.06 -12.20
N GLY A 120 -4.65 -4.85 -11.34
CA GLY A 120 -5.30 -5.40 -10.13
C GLY A 120 -5.12 -4.53 -8.88
N VAL A 121 -4.40 -3.40 -8.98
CA VAL A 121 -4.13 -2.54 -7.82
C VAL A 121 -5.35 -1.68 -7.49
N VAL A 122 -5.93 -1.92 -6.32
CA VAL A 122 -7.10 -1.20 -5.79
C VAL A 122 -6.69 -0.07 -4.86
N GLY A 123 -5.61 -0.25 -4.12
CA GLY A 123 -5.08 0.76 -3.20
C GLY A 123 -3.60 0.61 -2.93
N ILE A 124 -2.97 1.72 -2.58
CA ILE A 124 -1.56 1.80 -2.19
C ILE A 124 -1.48 2.63 -0.91
N ILE A 125 -0.84 2.10 0.11
CA ILE A 125 -0.70 2.77 1.39
C ILE A 125 0.78 2.78 1.76
N SER A 126 1.31 3.96 2.04
CA SER A 126 2.62 4.11 2.69
C SER A 126 2.42 4.19 4.19
N VAL A 127 3.26 3.50 4.95
CA VAL A 127 3.15 3.41 6.40
C VAL A 127 4.35 4.07 7.05
N LYS A 128 4.09 5.06 7.89
CA LYS A 128 5.14 5.74 8.67
C LYS A 128 4.76 5.76 10.14
N LYS A 129 5.69 5.33 10.97
CA LYS A 129 5.54 5.40 12.42
C LYS A 129 5.52 6.84 12.94
N HIS A 130 6.38 7.67 12.38
CA HIS A 130 6.45 9.11 12.62
C HIS A 130 6.46 9.82 11.28
N LEU A 131 5.60 10.77 11.13
CA LEU A 131 5.48 11.57 9.91
C LEU A 131 6.03 12.98 10.19
N HIS A 132 7.13 13.32 9.55
CA HIS A 132 7.66 14.67 9.56
C HIS A 132 7.26 15.40 8.28
N ASP A 133 7.16 16.72 8.31
CA ASP A 133 6.75 17.53 7.15
C ASP A 133 7.62 17.27 5.92
N THR A 134 8.92 17.02 6.13
CA THR A 134 9.87 16.66 5.06
C THR A 134 9.55 15.33 4.40
N ASP A 135 9.01 14.38 5.16
CA ASP A 135 8.70 13.03 4.68
C ASP A 135 7.42 13.02 3.85
N VAL A 136 6.45 13.87 4.18
CA VAL A 136 5.16 13.96 3.48
C VAL A 136 5.35 14.18 1.98
N THR A 137 6.17 15.16 1.60
CA THR A 137 6.41 15.50 0.19
C THR A 137 7.05 14.34 -0.56
N HIS A 138 8.00 13.67 0.07
CA HIS A 138 8.66 12.49 -0.50
C HIS A 138 7.67 11.35 -0.71
N GLU A 139 6.93 10.97 0.32
CA GLU A 139 5.97 9.86 0.27
C GLU A 139 4.83 10.11 -0.72
N LEU A 140 4.30 11.33 -0.76
CA LEU A 140 3.30 11.71 -1.77
C LEU A 140 3.85 11.58 -3.20
N SER A 141 5.15 11.90 -3.42
CA SER A 141 5.80 11.70 -4.71
C SER A 141 5.90 10.21 -5.07
N VAL A 142 6.27 9.36 -4.11
CA VAL A 142 6.34 7.90 -4.29
C VAL A 142 4.96 7.32 -4.63
N LEU A 143 3.94 7.67 -3.84
CA LEU A 143 2.56 7.24 -4.07
C LEU A 143 2.04 7.71 -5.44
N LYS A 144 2.30 8.96 -5.82
CA LYS A 144 1.93 9.51 -7.11
C LYS A 144 2.60 8.76 -8.28
N LYS A 145 3.89 8.44 -8.16
CA LYS A 145 4.62 7.64 -9.17
C LYS A 145 4.00 6.24 -9.31
N ALA A 146 3.76 5.56 -8.20
CA ALA A 146 3.13 4.26 -8.21
C ALA A 146 1.72 4.29 -8.82
N ALA A 147 0.89 5.28 -8.44
CA ALA A 147 -0.44 5.46 -9.03
C ALA A 147 -0.40 5.75 -10.53
N THR A 148 0.65 6.44 -11.02
CA THR A 148 0.82 6.70 -12.45
C THR A 148 1.02 5.41 -13.24
N LEU A 149 1.66 4.38 -12.66
CA LEU A 149 1.78 3.07 -13.29
C LEU A 149 0.43 2.39 -13.49
N CYS A 150 -0.54 2.69 -12.62
CA CYS A 150 -1.89 2.12 -12.67
C CYS A 150 -2.82 2.86 -13.63
N LYS A 151 -2.40 4.00 -14.19
CA LYS A 151 -3.22 4.75 -15.16
C LYS A 151 -3.17 4.10 -16.54
N CYS A 152 -4.33 3.87 -17.14
CA CYS A 152 -4.45 3.55 -18.54
C CYS A 152 -4.48 4.85 -19.36
N GLU A 153 -3.48 5.10 -20.20
CA GLU A 153 -3.33 6.39 -20.91
C GLU A 153 -4.31 6.60 -22.07
N ASN A 154 -5.10 5.59 -22.46
CA ASN A 154 -5.79 5.59 -23.76
C ASN A 154 -7.32 5.57 -23.73
N ASP A 155 -7.95 5.75 -22.59
CA ASP A 155 -9.41 5.72 -22.60
C ASP A 155 -10.00 7.04 -22.07
N LYS A 156 -10.19 7.98 -22.99
CA LYS A 156 -10.91 9.23 -22.72
C LYS A 156 -12.38 8.98 -22.28
N ASN A 157 -12.86 7.76 -22.44
CA ASN A 157 -14.25 7.38 -22.22
C ASN A 157 -14.47 6.38 -21.06
N VAL A 158 -13.42 5.85 -20.46
CA VAL A 158 -13.54 4.95 -19.31
C VAL A 158 -13.10 5.70 -18.05
N ASN A 159 -14.05 5.91 -17.16
CA ASN A 159 -13.78 6.35 -15.77
C ASN A 159 -13.07 5.24 -15.00
N ILE A 160 -11.83 4.93 -15.38
CA ILE A 160 -10.99 4.04 -14.60
C ILE A 160 -10.59 4.83 -13.37
N ARG A 161 -11.15 4.45 -12.24
CA ARG A 161 -10.73 4.98 -10.95
C ARG A 161 -9.30 4.53 -10.72
N GLY A 162 -8.40 5.49 -10.48
CA GLY A 162 -7.06 5.19 -9.98
C GLY A 162 -7.13 4.48 -8.61
N PRO A 163 -6.04 3.87 -8.17
CA PRO A 163 -6.00 3.24 -6.85
C PRO A 163 -6.24 4.29 -5.75
N PHE A 164 -6.85 3.83 -4.66
CA PHE A 164 -6.90 4.62 -3.42
C PHE A 164 -5.48 4.82 -2.90
N LEU A 165 -5.16 6.03 -2.45
CA LEU A 165 -3.85 6.36 -1.90
C LEU A 165 -3.99 6.81 -0.46
N ALA A 166 -3.14 6.31 0.43
CA ALA A 166 -3.06 6.72 1.83
C ALA A 166 -1.60 6.81 2.31
N LEU A 167 -1.41 7.66 3.29
CA LEU A 167 -0.18 7.85 4.05
C LEU A 167 -0.52 7.83 5.54
#